data_253554411c9d2907135aa1c49c9364cf
#
_entry.id   253554411c9d2907135aa1c49c9364cf
#
_cell.length_a   1.000
_cell.length_b   1.000
_cell.length_c   1.000
_cell.angle_alpha   90.00
_cell.angle_beta   90.00
_cell.angle_gamma   90.00
#
_symmetry.space_group_name_H-M   'P 1'
#
loop_
_entity.id
_entity.type
_entity.pdbx_description
1 polymer ?
#
loop_
_entity_poly.entity_id
_entity_poly.type
_entity_poly.pdbx_seq_one_letter_code
_entity_poly.pdbx_strand_id
1 'polypeptide(L)'
;MNNTKKFSFMLFLGCVCILNAQETKSPKIEVFDLGQGLKIEMVLIPAGKFQMGALESEKSYSPNEKLHEVTLTKSFYLGKYEVTQEQWQLVMKNNPSTEKGHKLPVTDVSWEDTQTFCEKLNTLTKKNFRLPSEAEWEYSCRANTKTSYHFGETLTPTNANYVDSKHGTPIEVGSYKPNGFGLYDMHGNVWEWCNDFFSEYPEGKMIDPKGPEDGEFRTIRGGGFDAVTRLRAAFRNFSSPTDQTKSIGFRLALTNGI
;
A
#
# COMPACT_ATOMS: atom_id res chain seq x y z
N MET A 1 -73.34 -23.86 -33.36
CA MET A 1 -72.73 -22.81 -32.52
C MET A 1 -71.49 -23.41 -31.90
N ASN A 2 -70.33 -23.18 -32.57
CA ASN A 2 -69.04 -23.74 -32.10
C ASN A 2 -68.19 -22.62 -31.48
N ASN A 3 -67.96 -22.70 -30.17
CA ASN A 3 -67.04 -21.83 -29.46
C ASN A 3 -65.65 -22.44 -29.45
N THR A 4 -64.75 -21.91 -30.24
CA THR A 4 -63.29 -22.22 -30.23
C THR A 4 -62.60 -21.25 -29.26
N LYS A 5 -62.14 -21.75 -28.09
CA LYS A 5 -61.28 -21.00 -27.17
C LYS A 5 -59.84 -21.01 -27.68
N LYS A 6 -59.31 -19.85 -28.02
CA LYS A 6 -57.87 -19.64 -28.33
C LYS A 6 -57.10 -19.60 -27.00
N PHE A 7 -56.19 -20.58 -26.82
CA PHE A 7 -55.16 -20.53 -25.78
C PHE A 7 -53.98 -19.74 -26.27
N SER A 8 -53.68 -18.60 -25.62
CA SER A 8 -52.50 -17.80 -25.89
C SER A 8 -51.35 -18.30 -25.00
N PHE A 9 -50.29 -18.85 -25.62
CA PHE A 9 -49.11 -19.32 -24.93
C PHE A 9 -48.14 -18.14 -24.78
N MET A 10 -47.98 -17.65 -23.58
CA MET A 10 -47.04 -16.56 -23.26
C MET A 10 -45.68 -17.18 -22.91
N LEU A 11 -44.72 -17.03 -23.84
CA LEU A 11 -43.34 -17.50 -23.66
C LEU A 11 -42.61 -16.52 -22.71
N PHE A 12 -42.32 -16.93 -21.49
CA PHE A 12 -41.45 -16.18 -20.59
C PHE A 12 -39.98 -16.47 -20.98
N LEU A 13 -39.33 -15.51 -21.64
CA LEU A 13 -37.88 -15.55 -21.85
C LEU A 13 -37.19 -15.16 -20.55
N GLY A 14 -36.76 -16.14 -19.76
CA GLY A 14 -35.94 -15.92 -18.58
C GLY A 14 -34.54 -15.47 -18.98
N CYS A 15 -34.22 -14.21 -18.73
CA CYS A 15 -32.86 -13.68 -18.85
C CYS A 15 -31.98 -14.27 -17.73
N VAL A 16 -31.19 -15.30 -18.03
CA VAL A 16 -30.18 -15.81 -17.09
C VAL A 16 -29.00 -14.85 -17.09
N CYS A 17 -28.95 -13.95 -16.12
CA CYS A 17 -27.74 -13.19 -15.83
C CYS A 17 -26.67 -14.15 -15.29
N ILE A 18 -25.72 -14.54 -16.12
CA ILE A 18 -24.51 -15.22 -15.67
C ILE A 18 -23.64 -14.19 -14.96
N LEU A 19 -23.74 -14.14 -13.64
CA LEU A 19 -22.77 -13.46 -12.80
C LEU A 19 -21.44 -14.22 -12.91
N ASN A 20 -20.52 -13.75 -13.74
CA ASN A 20 -19.13 -14.17 -13.70
C ASN A 20 -18.55 -13.73 -12.36
N ALA A 21 -18.61 -14.59 -11.35
CA ALA A 21 -17.79 -14.45 -10.15
C ALA A 21 -16.33 -14.62 -10.60
N GLN A 22 -15.59 -13.53 -10.68
CA GLN A 22 -14.14 -13.61 -10.77
C GLN A 22 -13.65 -14.37 -9.53
N GLU A 23 -13.13 -15.56 -9.72
CA GLU A 23 -12.41 -16.27 -8.67
C GLU A 23 -11.29 -15.37 -8.17
N THR A 24 -11.42 -14.83 -6.97
CA THR A 24 -10.36 -14.11 -6.29
C THR A 24 -9.30 -15.15 -5.90
N LYS A 25 -8.29 -15.33 -6.78
CA LYS A 25 -7.13 -16.15 -6.43
C LYS A 25 -6.52 -15.59 -5.16
N SER A 26 -6.33 -16.46 -4.18
CA SER A 26 -5.60 -16.08 -2.95
C SER A 26 -4.26 -15.43 -3.31
N PRO A 27 -3.86 -14.35 -2.62
CA PRO A 27 -2.61 -13.66 -2.90
C PRO A 27 -1.43 -14.63 -2.82
N LYS A 28 -0.52 -14.58 -3.80
CA LYS A 28 0.72 -15.36 -3.76
C LYS A 28 1.67 -14.70 -2.77
N ILE A 29 1.98 -15.40 -1.69
CA ILE A 29 2.87 -14.90 -0.64
C ILE A 29 4.18 -15.70 -0.70
N GLU A 30 5.30 -14.97 -0.69
CA GLU A 30 6.64 -15.53 -0.46
C GLU A 30 7.07 -15.19 0.97
N VAL A 31 7.61 -16.18 1.68
CA VAL A 31 7.99 -16.05 3.08
C VAL A 31 9.50 -16.21 3.20
N PHE A 32 10.14 -15.20 3.77
CA PHE A 32 11.58 -15.21 4.04
C PHE A 32 11.82 -15.43 5.53
N ASP A 33 12.49 -16.52 5.87
CA ASP A 33 12.90 -16.81 7.25
C ASP A 33 14.18 -16.02 7.58
N LEU A 34 14.09 -15.20 8.62
CA LEU A 34 15.21 -14.40 9.12
C LEU A 34 15.99 -15.09 10.26
N GLY A 35 15.55 -16.29 10.65
CA GLY A 35 16.02 -16.99 11.85
C GLY A 35 15.26 -16.55 13.10
N GLN A 36 15.48 -17.28 14.19
CA GLN A 36 14.84 -17.05 15.50
C GLN A 36 13.29 -17.05 15.45
N GLY A 37 12.69 -17.71 14.45
CA GLY A 37 11.24 -17.74 14.26
C GLY A 37 10.63 -16.50 13.56
N LEU A 38 11.46 -15.49 13.26
CA LEU A 38 11.01 -14.27 12.58
C LEU A 38 10.96 -14.46 11.07
N LYS A 39 9.92 -13.91 10.47
CA LYS A 39 9.66 -14.03 9.02
C LYS A 39 9.29 -12.69 8.44
N ILE A 40 9.59 -12.51 7.14
CA ILE A 40 9.03 -11.45 6.31
C ILE A 40 8.09 -12.09 5.30
N GLU A 41 6.83 -11.66 5.30
CA GLU A 41 5.83 -12.08 4.32
C GLU A 41 5.73 -11.03 3.21
N MET A 42 5.95 -11.44 1.98
CA MET A 42 5.93 -10.58 0.80
C MET A 42 4.84 -11.03 -0.16
N VAL A 43 3.95 -10.13 -0.54
CA VAL A 43 2.85 -10.38 -1.46
C VAL A 43 3.29 -10.10 -2.89
N LEU A 44 3.08 -11.03 -3.82
CA LEU A 44 3.33 -10.80 -5.24
C LEU A 44 2.29 -9.83 -5.82
N ILE A 45 2.75 -8.68 -6.27
CA ILE A 45 1.96 -7.66 -6.95
C ILE A 45 2.14 -7.84 -8.45
N PRO A 46 1.05 -8.05 -9.22
CA PRO A 46 1.15 -8.25 -10.66
C PRO A 46 1.57 -6.95 -11.37
N ALA A 47 2.23 -7.09 -12.51
CA ALA A 47 2.39 -5.99 -13.46
C ALA A 47 1.00 -5.46 -13.88
N GLY A 48 0.91 -4.17 -14.19
CA GLY A 48 -0.37 -3.61 -14.57
C GLY A 48 -0.34 -2.12 -14.86
N LYS A 49 -1.53 -1.59 -15.14
CA LYS A 49 -1.75 -0.15 -15.38
C LYS A 49 -2.77 0.37 -14.40
N PHE A 50 -2.59 1.61 -13.96
CA PHE A 50 -3.54 2.27 -13.08
C PHE A 50 -3.54 3.78 -13.30
N GLN A 51 -4.52 4.45 -12.73
CA GLN A 51 -4.57 5.89 -12.62
C GLN A 51 -3.95 6.28 -11.28
N MET A 52 -2.79 6.92 -11.31
CA MET A 52 -2.08 7.44 -10.16
C MET A 52 -2.52 8.88 -9.88
N GLY A 53 -2.70 9.21 -8.60
CA GLY A 53 -3.23 10.52 -8.22
C GLY A 53 -4.74 10.54 -8.06
N ALA A 54 -5.34 11.72 -8.06
CA ALA A 54 -6.77 11.93 -7.84
C ALA A 54 -7.37 12.91 -8.84
N LEU A 55 -8.70 12.83 -9.03
CA LEU A 55 -9.46 13.86 -9.73
C LEU A 55 -9.54 15.13 -8.85
N GLU A 56 -9.55 16.29 -9.47
CA GLU A 56 -9.73 17.57 -8.77
C GLU A 56 -11.04 17.66 -7.97
N SER A 57 -12.03 16.86 -8.37
CA SER A 57 -13.31 16.73 -7.65
C SER A 57 -13.24 15.86 -6.41
N GLU A 58 -12.15 15.12 -6.19
CA GLU A 58 -11.99 14.29 -5.01
C GLU A 58 -11.85 15.15 -3.75
N LYS A 59 -12.57 14.77 -2.70
CA LYS A 59 -12.54 15.53 -1.44
C LYS A 59 -11.10 15.60 -0.90
N SER A 60 -10.66 16.80 -0.57
CA SER A 60 -9.30 17.09 -0.08
C SER A 60 -8.20 16.83 -1.12
N TYR A 61 -8.53 16.93 -2.42
CA TYR A 61 -7.54 16.94 -3.50
C TYR A 61 -6.47 18.01 -3.25
N SER A 62 -5.25 17.70 -3.66
CA SER A 62 -4.12 18.63 -3.71
C SER A 62 -3.54 18.69 -5.12
N PRO A 63 -3.09 19.87 -5.62
CA PRO A 63 -2.52 19.99 -6.97
C PRO A 63 -1.36 19.05 -7.29
N ASN A 64 -0.60 18.62 -6.27
CA ASN A 64 0.48 17.65 -6.42
C ASN A 64 0.02 16.20 -6.61
N GLU A 65 -1.31 15.96 -6.60
CA GLU A 65 -1.93 14.65 -6.82
C GLU A 65 -2.52 14.51 -8.25
N LYS A 66 -2.03 15.28 -9.22
CA LYS A 66 -2.57 15.32 -10.60
C LYS A 66 -2.70 13.91 -11.19
N LEU A 67 -3.93 13.57 -11.60
CA LEU A 67 -4.25 12.24 -12.12
C LEU A 67 -3.53 11.96 -13.45
N HIS A 68 -2.86 10.82 -13.55
CA HIS A 68 -2.18 10.37 -14.76
C HIS A 68 -2.09 8.84 -14.84
N GLU A 69 -1.88 8.30 -16.05
CA GLU A 69 -1.74 6.86 -16.25
C GLU A 69 -0.32 6.40 -15.96
N VAL A 70 -0.18 5.38 -15.12
CA VAL A 70 1.08 4.69 -14.84
C VAL A 70 1.01 3.24 -15.27
N THR A 71 2.07 2.76 -15.92
CA THR A 71 2.29 1.35 -16.24
C THR A 71 3.45 0.80 -15.42
N LEU A 72 3.20 -0.22 -14.61
CA LEU A 72 4.23 -1.04 -13.97
C LEU A 72 4.44 -2.27 -14.85
N THR A 73 5.60 -2.34 -15.52
CA THR A 73 5.84 -3.37 -16.56
C THR A 73 6.22 -4.72 -16.00
N LYS A 74 6.67 -4.78 -14.75
CA LYS A 74 7.12 -5.99 -14.08
C LYS A 74 6.34 -6.23 -12.79
N SER A 75 6.07 -7.48 -12.48
CA SER A 75 5.61 -7.87 -11.15
C SER A 75 6.74 -7.68 -10.13
N PHE A 76 6.36 -7.38 -8.91
CA PHE A 76 7.27 -7.24 -7.77
C PHE A 76 6.61 -7.80 -6.52
N TYR A 77 7.39 -7.94 -5.46
CA TYR A 77 6.83 -8.27 -4.15
C TYR A 77 6.79 -7.04 -3.27
N LEU A 78 5.72 -6.90 -2.50
CA LEU A 78 5.58 -5.85 -1.48
C LEU A 78 5.34 -6.48 -0.11
N GLY A 79 5.93 -5.92 0.93
CA GLY A 79 5.73 -6.33 2.30
C GLY A 79 4.25 -6.36 2.65
N LYS A 80 3.76 -7.50 3.14
CA LYS A 80 2.38 -7.68 3.58
C LYS A 80 2.00 -6.68 4.66
N TYR A 81 2.97 -6.32 5.48
CA TYR A 81 2.91 -5.37 6.59
C TYR A 81 4.04 -4.36 6.51
N GLU A 82 3.97 -3.31 7.31
CA GLU A 82 5.13 -2.47 7.64
C GLU A 82 6.20 -3.34 8.33
N VAL A 83 7.47 -2.93 8.26
CA VAL A 83 8.55 -3.61 8.98
C VAL A 83 8.32 -3.48 10.48
N THR A 84 8.29 -4.61 11.19
CA THR A 84 8.08 -4.62 12.64
C THR A 84 9.37 -4.30 13.42
N GLN A 85 9.19 -3.87 14.68
CA GLN A 85 10.31 -3.59 15.56
C GLN A 85 11.17 -4.82 15.84
N GLU A 86 10.58 -6.02 15.92
CA GLU A 86 11.35 -7.25 16.08
C GLU A 86 12.18 -7.61 14.85
N GLN A 87 11.63 -7.39 13.62
CA GLN A 87 12.38 -7.57 12.39
C GLN A 87 13.54 -6.56 12.29
N TRP A 88 13.26 -5.30 12.59
CA TRP A 88 14.27 -4.25 12.65
C TRP A 88 15.39 -4.59 13.66
N GLN A 89 15.02 -4.94 14.89
CA GLN A 89 15.98 -5.26 15.96
C GLN A 89 16.85 -6.48 15.60
N LEU A 90 16.29 -7.48 14.91
CA LEU A 90 17.06 -8.62 14.46
C LEU A 90 18.18 -8.20 13.48
N VAL A 91 17.90 -7.28 12.56
CA VAL A 91 18.83 -6.85 11.51
C VAL A 91 19.78 -5.75 12.01
N MET A 92 19.24 -4.74 12.71
CA MET A 92 19.98 -3.52 13.10
C MET A 92 20.61 -3.59 14.50
N LYS A 93 20.18 -4.55 15.34
CA LYS A 93 20.67 -4.76 16.71
C LYS A 93 20.28 -3.65 17.70
N ASN A 94 19.35 -2.78 17.33
CA ASN A 94 18.77 -1.74 18.16
C ASN A 94 17.27 -1.61 17.87
N ASN A 95 16.57 -0.78 18.65
CA ASN A 95 15.18 -0.40 18.37
C ASN A 95 15.00 1.10 18.70
N PRO A 96 14.96 1.99 17.68
CA PRO A 96 14.84 3.43 17.91
C PRO A 96 13.43 3.87 18.31
N SER A 97 12.37 3.10 17.94
CA SER A 97 10.98 3.49 18.11
C SER A 97 10.67 4.02 19.51
N THR A 98 9.91 5.11 19.58
CA THR A 98 9.47 5.68 20.86
C THR A 98 8.53 4.71 21.58
N GLU A 99 7.48 4.27 20.91
CA GLU A 99 6.55 3.25 21.42
C GLU A 99 7.15 1.86 21.22
N LYS A 100 7.15 1.00 22.25
CA LYS A 100 7.80 -0.30 22.23
C LYS A 100 6.80 -1.45 22.13
N GLY A 101 7.04 -2.36 21.18
CA GLY A 101 6.26 -3.60 21.02
C GLY A 101 6.75 -4.42 19.85
N HIS A 102 6.91 -5.72 20.03
CA HIS A 102 7.51 -6.60 19.02
C HIS A 102 6.84 -6.50 17.65
N LYS A 103 5.51 -6.49 17.62
CA LYS A 103 4.69 -6.44 16.39
C LYS A 103 4.24 -5.04 16.01
N LEU A 104 4.68 -4.00 16.71
CA LEU A 104 4.47 -2.63 16.26
C LEU A 104 5.36 -2.35 15.05
N PRO A 105 4.95 -1.48 14.11
CA PRO A 105 5.84 -1.01 13.07
C PRO A 105 7.06 -0.30 13.70
N VAL A 106 8.21 -0.44 13.09
CA VAL A 106 9.36 0.37 13.49
C VAL A 106 9.12 1.81 13.08
N THR A 107 9.43 2.73 14.00
CA THR A 107 9.33 4.18 13.81
C THR A 107 10.60 4.87 14.30
N ASP A 108 10.66 6.19 14.21
CA ASP A 108 11.85 6.98 14.56
C ASP A 108 13.08 6.53 13.74
N VAL A 109 12.83 6.17 12.46
CA VAL A 109 13.84 5.76 11.47
C VAL A 109 13.84 6.75 10.30
N SER A 110 15.02 7.21 9.91
CA SER A 110 15.21 8.05 8.74
C SER A 110 15.14 7.22 7.45
N TRP A 111 15.01 7.88 6.30
CA TRP A 111 15.13 7.20 5.01
C TRP A 111 16.50 6.53 4.86
N GLU A 112 17.57 7.19 5.31
CA GLU A 112 18.94 6.64 5.29
C GLU A 112 19.07 5.38 6.16
N ASP A 113 18.42 5.36 7.33
CA ASP A 113 18.36 4.17 8.19
C ASP A 113 17.68 3.00 7.48
N THR A 114 16.61 3.26 6.70
CA THR A 114 15.92 2.21 5.93
C THR A 114 16.79 1.63 4.82
N GLN A 115 17.63 2.45 4.18
CA GLN A 115 18.60 1.96 3.19
C GLN A 115 19.62 1.04 3.86
N THR A 116 20.17 1.46 5.00
CA THR A 116 21.09 0.62 5.80
C THR A 116 20.44 -0.70 6.22
N PHE A 117 19.17 -0.66 6.62
CA PHE A 117 18.40 -1.87 6.93
C PHE A 117 18.31 -2.79 5.71
N CYS A 118 17.93 -2.26 4.53
CA CYS A 118 17.84 -3.02 3.30
C CYS A 118 19.19 -3.67 2.92
N GLU A 119 20.29 -2.94 3.02
CA GLU A 119 21.64 -3.47 2.74
C GLU A 119 22.00 -4.65 3.64
N LYS A 120 21.78 -4.52 4.95
CA LYS A 120 22.04 -5.59 5.91
C LYS A 120 21.12 -6.79 5.69
N LEU A 121 19.83 -6.54 5.44
CA LEU A 121 18.85 -7.59 5.13
C LEU A 121 19.24 -8.34 3.84
N ASN A 122 19.69 -7.62 2.82
CA ASN A 122 20.17 -8.20 1.56
C ASN A 122 21.42 -9.07 1.76
N THR A 123 22.32 -8.62 2.62
CA THR A 123 23.50 -9.41 3.01
C THR A 123 23.10 -10.71 3.71
N LEU A 124 22.10 -10.65 4.61
CA LEU A 124 21.60 -11.79 5.37
C LEU A 124 20.86 -12.79 4.48
N THR A 125 19.97 -12.30 3.60
CA THR A 125 19.04 -13.14 2.84
C THR A 125 19.52 -13.49 1.43
N LYS A 126 20.54 -12.81 0.92
CA LYS A 126 21.00 -12.88 -0.48
C LYS A 126 19.90 -12.51 -1.49
N LYS A 127 19.01 -11.61 -1.10
CA LYS A 127 17.94 -11.06 -1.92
C LYS A 127 18.19 -9.58 -2.19
N ASN A 128 17.29 -8.92 -2.92
CA ASN A 128 17.40 -7.51 -3.28
C ASN A 128 16.20 -6.71 -2.76
N PHE A 129 16.05 -6.69 -1.43
CA PHE A 129 15.05 -5.86 -0.74
C PHE A 129 15.40 -4.39 -0.89
N ARG A 130 14.37 -3.56 -1.00
CA ARG A 130 14.44 -2.11 -1.16
C ARG A 130 13.17 -1.46 -0.63
N LEU A 131 13.11 -0.14 -0.62
CA LEU A 131 11.85 0.58 -0.51
C LEU A 131 11.05 0.45 -1.82
N PRO A 132 9.71 0.50 -1.77
CA PRO A 132 8.88 0.63 -2.97
C PRO A 132 9.13 1.99 -3.63
N SER A 133 8.94 2.10 -4.95
CA SER A 133 8.71 3.40 -5.55
C SER A 133 7.34 3.93 -5.13
N GLU A 134 7.14 5.24 -5.23
CA GLU A 134 5.86 5.87 -4.91
C GLU A 134 4.71 5.27 -5.74
N ALA A 135 4.97 4.99 -7.02
CA ALA A 135 3.99 4.37 -7.91
C ALA A 135 3.69 2.91 -7.54
N GLU A 136 4.70 2.12 -7.17
CA GLU A 136 4.50 0.76 -6.66
C GLU A 136 3.65 0.77 -5.38
N TRP A 137 3.90 1.74 -4.50
CA TRP A 137 3.14 1.91 -3.26
C TRP A 137 1.67 2.22 -3.54
N GLU A 138 1.36 3.25 -4.38
CA GLU A 138 -0.03 3.64 -4.66
C GLU A 138 -0.80 2.57 -5.45
N TYR A 139 -0.16 1.95 -6.44
CA TYR A 139 -0.75 0.82 -7.17
C TYR A 139 -1.16 -0.31 -6.23
N SER A 140 -0.28 -0.63 -5.30
CA SER A 140 -0.49 -1.67 -4.31
C SER A 140 -1.55 -1.30 -3.27
N CYS A 141 -1.57 -0.03 -2.84
CA CYS A 141 -2.58 0.51 -1.93
C CYS A 141 -3.97 0.42 -2.54
N ARG A 142 -4.13 0.82 -3.79
CA ARG A 142 -5.41 0.79 -4.50
C ARG A 142 -5.90 -0.63 -4.75
N ALA A 143 -5.04 -1.57 -5.03
CA ALA A 143 -5.41 -2.96 -5.32
C ALA A 143 -6.62 -3.06 -6.28
N ASN A 144 -6.55 -2.34 -7.42
CA ASN A 144 -7.56 -2.19 -8.46
C ASN A 144 -8.80 -1.34 -8.09
N THR A 145 -8.86 -0.70 -6.93
CA THR A 145 -9.93 0.26 -6.63
C THR A 145 -9.63 1.64 -7.23
N LYS A 146 -10.69 2.43 -7.40
CA LYS A 146 -10.59 3.84 -7.85
C LYS A 146 -11.06 4.82 -6.79
N THR A 147 -11.50 4.31 -5.66
CA THR A 147 -12.01 5.06 -4.52
C THR A 147 -10.88 5.73 -3.74
N SER A 148 -11.20 6.68 -2.89
CA SER A 148 -10.25 7.39 -2.03
C SER A 148 -9.45 6.44 -1.14
N TYR A 149 -10.07 5.35 -0.68
CA TYR A 149 -9.46 4.27 0.10
C TYR A 149 -9.76 2.92 -0.56
N HIS A 150 -8.93 1.89 -0.32
CA HIS A 150 -9.19 0.57 -0.88
C HIS A 150 -10.52 -0.06 -0.41
N PHE A 151 -11.06 0.41 0.70
CA PHE A 151 -12.33 -0.04 1.28
C PHE A 151 -13.53 0.87 0.92
N GLY A 152 -13.37 1.87 0.04
CA GLY A 152 -14.43 2.78 -0.43
C GLY A 152 -14.11 4.26 -0.22
N GLU A 153 -15.15 5.10 -0.08
CA GLU A 153 -15.00 6.56 0.02
C GLU A 153 -14.96 7.09 1.45
N THR A 154 -15.30 6.25 2.43
CA THR A 154 -15.48 6.70 3.82
C THR A 154 -14.43 6.08 4.74
N LEU A 155 -13.63 6.95 5.38
CA LEU A 155 -12.71 6.58 6.44
C LEU A 155 -13.46 6.51 7.78
N THR A 156 -13.26 5.43 8.52
CA THR A 156 -13.80 5.24 9.87
C THR A 156 -12.77 4.59 10.79
N PRO A 157 -12.90 4.72 12.12
CA PRO A 157 -12.01 4.06 13.09
C PRO A 157 -11.97 2.53 13.00
N THR A 158 -12.90 1.92 12.26
CA THR A 158 -12.93 0.46 12.03
C THR A 158 -12.13 0.02 10.80
N ASN A 159 -11.61 0.97 10.00
CA ASN A 159 -10.88 0.69 8.77
C ASN A 159 -9.38 0.94 8.88
N ALA A 160 -8.96 1.87 9.74
CA ALA A 160 -7.58 2.32 9.84
C ALA A 160 -7.25 2.90 11.21
N ASN A 161 -5.96 2.90 11.59
CA ASN A 161 -5.46 3.61 12.75
C ASN A 161 -5.07 5.05 12.35
N TYR A 162 -5.85 6.02 12.82
CA TYR A 162 -5.65 7.46 12.58
C TYR A 162 -6.19 8.25 13.78
N VAL A 163 -6.20 9.57 13.74
CA VAL A 163 -6.53 10.39 14.91
C VAL A 163 -7.88 10.03 15.55
N ASP A 164 -8.93 9.74 14.74
CA ASP A 164 -10.26 9.42 15.27
C ASP A 164 -10.37 7.98 15.82
N SER A 165 -9.41 7.11 15.53
CA SER A 165 -9.35 5.77 16.14
C SER A 165 -9.03 5.82 17.63
N LYS A 166 -8.50 6.96 18.09
CA LYS A 166 -8.17 7.27 19.50
C LYS A 166 -7.12 6.36 20.13
N HIS A 167 -6.35 5.63 19.33
CA HIS A 167 -5.21 4.88 19.86
C HIS A 167 -4.06 5.83 20.26
N GLY A 168 -3.85 6.91 19.49
CA GLY A 168 -2.82 7.92 19.76
C GLY A 168 -1.38 7.44 19.58
N THR A 169 -1.20 6.19 19.16
CA THR A 169 0.09 5.51 18.95
C THR A 169 -0.03 4.54 17.77
N PRO A 170 1.07 4.08 17.18
CA PRO A 170 1.04 2.91 16.30
C PRO A 170 0.45 1.69 17.02
N ILE A 171 -0.21 0.81 16.29
CA ILE A 171 -0.73 -0.47 16.79
C ILE A 171 -0.06 -1.63 16.06
N GLU A 172 -0.27 -2.87 16.54
CA GLU A 172 0.27 -4.06 15.89
C GLU A 172 -0.11 -4.12 14.41
N VAL A 173 0.85 -4.42 13.55
CA VAL A 173 0.63 -4.57 12.12
C VAL A 173 -0.41 -5.63 11.83
N GLY A 174 -1.25 -5.43 10.80
CA GLY A 174 -2.29 -6.38 10.44
C GLY A 174 -3.55 -6.33 11.31
N SER A 175 -3.74 -5.28 12.11
CA SER A 175 -4.90 -5.14 13.00
C SER A 175 -6.21 -4.85 12.25
N TYR A 176 -6.15 -4.37 11.03
CA TYR A 176 -7.32 -4.09 10.18
C TYR A 176 -7.44 -5.08 9.03
N LYS A 177 -8.50 -4.95 8.23
CA LYS A 177 -8.72 -5.81 7.06
C LYS A 177 -7.74 -5.46 5.94
N PRO A 178 -7.18 -6.46 5.23
CA PRO A 178 -6.31 -6.22 4.09
C PRO A 178 -7.08 -5.69 2.88
N ASN A 179 -6.36 -5.08 1.94
CA ASN A 179 -6.89 -4.72 0.63
C ASN A 179 -7.02 -5.95 -0.30
N GLY A 180 -7.46 -5.70 -1.55
CA GLY A 180 -7.67 -6.75 -2.55
C GLY A 180 -6.42 -7.54 -2.97
N PHE A 181 -5.22 -7.03 -2.68
CA PHE A 181 -3.96 -7.76 -2.88
C PHE A 181 -3.50 -8.49 -1.62
N GLY A 182 -4.17 -8.34 -0.49
CA GLY A 182 -3.80 -8.96 0.78
C GLY A 182 -2.76 -8.16 1.58
N LEU A 183 -2.63 -6.87 1.30
CA LEU A 183 -1.76 -5.94 2.01
C LEU A 183 -2.53 -5.25 3.14
N TYR A 184 -1.90 -5.12 4.29
CA TYR A 184 -2.46 -4.52 5.49
C TYR A 184 -1.92 -3.10 5.70
N ASP A 185 -2.67 -2.30 6.44
CA ASP A 185 -2.27 -0.99 6.98
C ASP A 185 -1.82 0.02 5.90
N MET A 186 -2.34 -0.13 4.65
CA MET A 186 -2.05 0.80 3.55
C MET A 186 -2.67 2.20 3.76
N HIS A 187 -3.49 2.37 4.79
CA HIS A 187 -4.11 3.62 5.21
C HIS A 187 -4.00 3.75 6.72
N GLY A 188 -3.20 4.69 7.20
CA GLY A 188 -2.99 4.94 8.64
C GLY A 188 -1.87 4.09 9.23
N ASN A 189 -1.87 3.95 10.54
CA ASN A 189 -0.84 3.36 11.38
C ASN A 189 0.45 4.17 11.37
N VAL A 190 1.33 4.01 10.37
CA VAL A 190 2.48 4.89 10.18
C VAL A 190 2.59 5.36 8.75
N TRP A 191 3.12 6.56 8.53
CA TRP A 191 3.60 6.99 7.24
C TRP A 191 4.70 6.05 6.77
N GLU A 192 4.79 5.82 5.46
CA GLU A 192 5.75 4.89 4.91
C GLU A 192 6.70 5.57 3.93
N TRP A 193 7.99 5.46 4.19
CA TRP A 193 9.02 5.90 3.27
C TRP A 193 8.92 5.19 1.92
N CYS A 194 8.94 5.98 0.84
CA CYS A 194 9.17 5.52 -0.52
C CYS A 194 10.60 5.83 -0.98
N ASN A 195 11.04 5.16 -2.05
CA ASN A 195 12.38 5.38 -2.57
C ASN A 195 12.55 6.73 -3.28
N ASP A 196 11.45 7.27 -3.81
CA ASP A 196 11.45 8.43 -4.69
C ASP A 196 11.73 9.73 -3.95
N PHE A 197 12.48 10.62 -4.57
CA PHE A 197 12.45 12.02 -4.19
C PHE A 197 11.08 12.61 -4.53
N PHE A 198 10.60 13.47 -3.65
CA PHE A 198 9.32 14.16 -3.83
C PHE A 198 9.46 15.28 -4.88
N SER A 199 8.56 15.25 -5.87
CA SER A 199 8.44 16.28 -6.90
C SER A 199 7.00 16.37 -7.41
N GLU A 200 6.70 17.39 -8.21
CA GLU A 200 5.49 17.42 -9.04
C GLU A 200 5.45 16.18 -9.95
N TYR A 201 4.26 15.65 -10.19
CA TYR A 201 4.14 14.58 -11.18
C TYR A 201 4.42 15.10 -12.59
N PRO A 202 5.22 14.37 -13.38
CA PRO A 202 5.43 14.70 -14.79
C PRO A 202 4.10 14.66 -15.56
N GLU A 203 4.04 15.42 -16.64
CA GLU A 203 2.88 15.35 -17.53
C GLU A 203 2.89 14.08 -18.37
N GLY A 204 1.69 13.55 -18.63
CA GLY A 204 1.49 12.42 -19.53
C GLY A 204 1.55 11.06 -18.85
N LYS A 205 1.74 10.02 -19.67
CA LYS A 205 1.80 8.63 -19.21
C LYS A 205 3.20 8.27 -18.75
N MET A 206 3.28 7.52 -17.65
CA MET A 206 4.55 7.10 -17.07
C MET A 206 4.71 5.58 -17.14
N ILE A 207 5.95 5.13 -17.32
CA ILE A 207 6.32 3.70 -17.31
C ILE A 207 7.39 3.50 -16.24
N ASP A 208 7.10 2.64 -15.27
CA ASP A 208 7.99 2.30 -14.15
C ASP A 208 8.63 3.55 -13.48
N PRO A 209 7.85 4.60 -13.13
CA PRO A 209 8.42 5.83 -12.58
C PRO A 209 9.11 5.57 -11.23
N LYS A 210 10.21 6.31 -11.00
CA LYS A 210 11.04 6.22 -9.78
C LYS A 210 11.31 7.59 -9.15
N GLY A 211 10.53 8.61 -9.56
CA GLY A 211 10.80 9.99 -9.19
C GLY A 211 12.03 10.58 -9.90
N PRO A 212 12.40 11.81 -9.57
CA PRO A 212 13.61 12.45 -10.09
C PRO A 212 14.88 11.80 -9.51
N GLU A 213 16.03 12.02 -10.17
CA GLU A 213 17.30 11.45 -9.75
C GLU A 213 17.85 12.10 -8.47
N ASP A 214 17.48 13.37 -8.21
CA ASP A 214 17.87 14.14 -7.03
C ASP A 214 16.70 14.93 -6.47
N GLY A 215 16.85 15.45 -5.26
CA GLY A 215 15.86 16.24 -4.57
C GLY A 215 16.21 16.44 -3.11
N GLU A 216 15.46 17.31 -2.44
CA GLU A 216 15.67 17.66 -1.03
C GLU A 216 14.90 16.71 -0.08
N PHE A 217 13.72 16.26 -0.49
CA PHE A 217 12.80 15.48 0.33
C PHE A 217 12.49 14.12 -0.29
N ARG A 218 12.24 13.13 0.56
CA ARG A 218 11.75 11.81 0.15
C ARG A 218 10.24 11.71 0.33
N THR A 219 9.58 11.02 -0.59
CA THR A 219 8.14 10.78 -0.53
C THR A 219 7.79 9.87 0.65
N ILE A 220 6.72 10.21 1.37
CA ILE A 220 6.05 9.36 2.35
C ILE A 220 4.57 9.22 2.01
N ARG A 221 4.00 8.04 2.28
CA ARG A 221 2.64 7.67 1.89
C ARG A 221 1.86 7.04 3.05
N GLY A 222 0.53 6.92 2.89
CA GLY A 222 -0.36 6.15 3.76
C GLY A 222 -1.03 6.93 4.86
N GLY A 223 -0.39 7.94 5.40
CA GLY A 223 -0.83 8.63 6.63
C GLY A 223 -0.41 7.86 7.88
N GLY A 224 -0.31 8.52 9.01
CA GLY A 224 0.01 7.91 10.29
C GLY A 224 -1.16 7.96 11.27
N PHE A 225 -0.99 7.35 12.43
CA PHE A 225 -1.96 7.35 13.53
C PHE A 225 -2.35 8.76 14.01
N ASP A 226 -1.51 9.74 13.73
CA ASP A 226 -1.67 11.17 14.05
C ASP A 226 -2.30 11.99 12.93
N ALA A 227 -2.58 11.37 11.78
CA ALA A 227 -3.18 12.04 10.63
C ALA A 227 -4.70 12.23 10.80
N VAL A 228 -5.21 13.40 10.41
CA VAL A 228 -6.65 13.72 10.48
C VAL A 228 -7.39 13.31 9.20
N THR A 229 -6.81 13.59 8.00
CA THR A 229 -7.48 13.39 6.70
C THR A 229 -6.53 12.93 5.60
N ARG A 230 -5.28 12.63 5.92
CA ARG A 230 -4.18 12.43 4.95
C ARG A 230 -3.92 10.97 4.65
N LEU A 231 -4.98 10.13 4.62
CA LEU A 231 -4.88 8.68 4.46
C LEU A 231 -5.34 8.17 3.09
N ARG A 232 -5.81 9.07 2.18
CA ARG A 232 -6.27 8.66 0.85
C ARG A 232 -5.14 7.97 0.05
N ALA A 233 -5.49 7.03 -0.80
CA ALA A 233 -4.51 6.36 -1.66
C ALA A 233 -3.66 7.35 -2.48
N ALA A 234 -4.29 8.44 -2.97
CA ALA A 234 -3.62 9.48 -3.74
C ALA A 234 -2.82 10.47 -2.90
N PHE A 235 -3.09 10.57 -1.58
CA PHE A 235 -2.46 11.62 -0.78
C PHE A 235 -0.95 11.42 -0.71
N ARG A 236 -0.23 12.49 -1.03
CA ARG A 236 1.24 12.55 -1.06
C ARG A 236 1.75 13.45 0.04
N ASN A 237 2.82 13.05 0.68
CA ASN A 237 3.56 13.88 1.62
C ASN A 237 5.06 13.61 1.47
N PHE A 238 5.87 14.38 2.18
CA PHE A 238 7.32 14.29 2.12
C PHE A 238 7.95 14.60 3.48
N SER A 239 9.19 14.12 3.65
CA SER A 239 10.03 14.46 4.79
C SER A 239 11.51 14.48 4.38
N SER A 240 12.35 15.16 5.16
CA SER A 240 13.80 15.13 4.95
C SER A 240 14.32 13.70 5.07
N PRO A 241 15.27 13.25 4.23
CA PRO A 241 15.83 11.90 4.33
C PRO A 241 16.48 11.57 5.67
N THR A 242 16.77 12.58 6.48
CA THR A 242 17.35 12.43 7.83
C THR A 242 16.32 12.52 8.96
N ASP A 243 15.05 12.84 8.66
CA ASP A 243 14.01 12.97 9.68
C ASP A 243 13.71 11.62 10.36
N GLN A 244 13.61 11.64 11.68
CA GLN A 244 13.23 10.52 12.52
C GLN A 244 12.03 10.93 13.35
N THR A 245 10.86 10.40 13.01
CA THR A 245 9.61 10.74 13.70
C THR A 245 8.85 9.51 14.14
N LYS A 246 8.11 9.64 15.25
CA LYS A 246 7.32 8.55 15.84
C LYS A 246 6.17 8.05 14.98
N SER A 247 5.85 8.75 13.89
CA SER A 247 4.76 8.40 12.98
C SER A 247 5.23 7.98 11.59
N ILE A 248 6.55 7.88 11.33
CA ILE A 248 7.10 7.42 10.06
C ILE A 248 7.84 6.10 10.26
N GLY A 249 7.45 5.10 9.48
CA GLY A 249 8.08 3.81 9.32
C GLY A 249 8.24 3.48 7.84
N PHE A 250 8.21 2.21 7.46
CA PHE A 250 8.32 1.78 6.06
C PHE A 250 7.88 0.33 5.87
N ARG A 251 7.62 -0.03 4.63
CA ARG A 251 7.51 -1.43 4.19
C ARG A 251 8.53 -1.75 3.10
N LEU A 252 8.79 -3.03 2.92
CA LEU A 252 9.77 -3.52 1.95
C LEU A 252 9.13 -3.78 0.59
N ALA A 253 9.89 -3.54 -0.47
CA ALA A 253 9.67 -4.11 -1.78
C ALA A 253 10.80 -5.07 -2.13
N LEU A 254 10.53 -6.03 -3.02
CA LEU A 254 11.53 -6.95 -3.56
C LEU A 254 11.32 -7.08 -5.06
N THR A 255 12.37 -6.85 -5.82
CA THR A 255 12.31 -7.06 -7.26
C THR A 255 12.15 -8.55 -7.56
N ASN A 256 11.12 -8.90 -8.33
CA ASN A 256 10.93 -10.27 -8.77
C ASN A 256 12.07 -10.62 -9.73
N GLY A 257 13.04 -11.38 -9.25
CA GLY A 257 14.11 -11.92 -10.09
C GLY A 257 13.57 -13.09 -10.90
N ILE A 258 13.42 -12.89 -12.18
CA ILE A 258 13.30 -14.00 -13.15
C ILE A 258 14.71 -14.31 -13.62
#